data_60a96778cce10eb552ea22a5a81f7cd5
#
_entry.id   60a96778cce10eb552ea22a5a81f7cd5
#
_cell.length_a   1.000
_cell.length_b   1.000
_cell.length_c   1.000
_cell.angle_alpha   90.00
_cell.angle_beta   90.00
_cell.angle_gamma   90.00
#
_symmetry.space_group_name_H-M   'P 1'
#
loop_
_entity.id
_entity.type
_entity.pdbx_description
1 polymer ?
#
loop_
_entity_poly.entity_id
_entity_poly.type
_entity_poly.pdbx_seq_one_letter_code
_entity_poly.pdbx_strand_id
1 'polypeptide(L)'
;MQSKSKHRRKQSNLINSMMSNSKYLPLFFLFAAFCVSCMQFNSKKYPKDIDFSKVPFKKLSEYGLFKGEIADLIENDDVLPYEPISTLFTDYAFKKRMVWMPKGSSANFDYNKPDQALDFPEHSILVKNFYYPADFKKPEAEKQIVETRLLVKIKGNWEAYSYKWNEGQTEADYKITGGIINVAWKNEKGEKKAIKYAMPNKNQCKSCHTNNGKMMPIGPKLKQLNHAITYGDEKENQLDKWAKIGYLKSIPEKNRIQNLVSLNDASASLDLKARSYLDVNCGHCHSASGPAATSGLKLNIEENDPYHWGVGKSPVAAGMGAGTFKYDILAGKSKESIITYRMNSTHPGVMMPELGRVSVHNEGVDLIMKWIDDLK
;
A
#
# COMPACT_ATOMS: atom_id res chain seq x y z
N MET A 1 -0.62 -18.16 76.80
CA MET A 1 -0.02 -19.11 75.89
C MET A 1 -0.99 -20.21 75.48
N GLN A 2 -2.26 -19.88 75.14
CA GLN A 2 -3.30 -20.92 74.81
C GLN A 2 -4.14 -20.60 73.55
N SER A 3 -3.76 -19.57 72.77
CA SER A 3 -4.58 -19.14 71.59
C SER A 3 -4.09 -19.64 70.23
N LYS A 4 -2.84 -20.18 70.14
CA LYS A 4 -2.27 -20.60 68.83
C LYS A 4 -2.47 -22.09 68.47
N SER A 5 -2.99 -22.90 69.38
CA SER A 5 -3.14 -24.36 69.15
C SER A 5 -4.48 -24.71 68.49
N LYS A 6 -5.53 -23.86 68.63
CA LYS A 6 -6.87 -24.15 68.07
C LYS A 6 -6.98 -23.84 66.53
N HIS A 7 -6.13 -23.00 66.02
CA HIS A 7 -6.24 -22.63 64.59
C HIS A 7 -5.54 -23.64 63.64
N ARG A 8 -4.52 -24.31 64.10
CA ARG A 8 -3.83 -25.39 63.32
C ARG A 8 -4.65 -26.67 63.19
N ARG A 9 -5.50 -26.99 64.14
CA ARG A 9 -6.35 -28.19 64.09
C ARG A 9 -7.58 -28.05 63.17
N LYS A 10 -8.04 -26.84 62.86
CA LYS A 10 -9.11 -26.58 61.90
C LYS A 10 -8.66 -26.64 60.43
N GLN A 11 -7.40 -26.29 60.15
CA GLN A 11 -6.87 -26.37 58.80
C GLN A 11 -6.54 -27.78 58.37
N SER A 12 -6.06 -28.65 59.28
CA SER A 12 -5.78 -30.03 58.94
C SER A 12 -7.04 -30.88 58.69
N ASN A 13 -8.16 -30.56 59.34
CA ASN A 13 -9.41 -31.27 59.10
C ASN A 13 -10.13 -30.87 57.81
N LEU A 14 -9.88 -29.65 57.26
CA LEU A 14 -10.40 -29.24 55.94
C LEU A 14 -9.69 -29.91 54.78
N ILE A 15 -8.38 -30.13 54.90
CA ILE A 15 -7.56 -30.79 53.84
C ILE A 15 -7.89 -32.28 53.77
N ASN A 16 -8.09 -32.94 54.91
CA ASN A 16 -8.43 -34.38 54.92
C ASN A 16 -9.88 -34.66 54.49
N SER A 17 -10.80 -33.71 54.58
CA SER A 17 -12.20 -33.84 54.08
C SER A 17 -12.29 -33.74 52.56
N MET A 18 -11.36 -33.03 51.91
CA MET A 18 -11.37 -32.90 50.47
C MET A 18 -10.72 -34.06 49.71
N MET A 19 -9.96 -34.92 50.39
CA MET A 19 -9.31 -36.07 49.76
C MET A 19 -10.08 -37.38 49.81
N SER A 20 -11.26 -37.42 50.46
CA SER A 20 -12.06 -38.66 50.64
C SER A 20 -13.20 -38.84 49.62
N ASN A 21 -13.41 -37.91 48.69
CA ASN A 21 -14.40 -38.07 47.61
C ASN A 21 -13.75 -38.36 46.27
N SER A 22 -13.31 -39.57 46.12
CA SER A 22 -12.64 -40.15 44.93
C SER A 22 -13.49 -40.12 43.63
N LYS A 23 -14.71 -39.58 43.64
CA LYS A 23 -15.58 -39.58 42.47
C LYS A 23 -15.40 -38.36 41.53
N TYR A 24 -14.67 -37.34 41.95
CA TYR A 24 -14.50 -36.11 41.14
C TYR A 24 -13.07 -35.95 40.58
N LEU A 25 -12.16 -36.86 40.97
CA LEU A 25 -10.77 -36.80 40.49
C LEU A 25 -10.63 -36.95 38.96
N PRO A 26 -11.41 -37.82 38.26
CA PRO A 26 -11.32 -37.90 36.80
C PRO A 26 -11.90 -36.69 36.06
N LEU A 27 -12.86 -35.95 36.68
CA LEU A 27 -13.45 -34.80 36.05
C LEU A 27 -12.50 -33.58 36.04
N PHE A 28 -11.66 -33.44 37.06
CA PHE A 28 -10.68 -32.38 37.18
C PHE A 28 -9.52 -32.55 36.19
N PHE A 29 -9.07 -33.80 35.98
CA PHE A 29 -8.06 -34.11 34.98
C PHE A 29 -8.59 -33.96 33.53
N LEU A 30 -9.85 -34.28 33.28
CA LEU A 30 -10.52 -34.04 31.99
C LEU A 30 -10.68 -32.55 31.68
N PHE A 31 -10.98 -31.73 32.69
CA PHE A 31 -11.11 -30.29 32.52
C PHE A 31 -9.74 -29.61 32.33
N ALA A 32 -8.71 -30.05 33.05
CA ALA A 32 -7.32 -29.59 32.84
C ALA A 32 -6.77 -30.02 31.47
N ALA A 33 -7.07 -31.23 31.00
CA ALA A 33 -6.69 -31.73 29.69
C ALA A 33 -7.44 -31.01 28.57
N PHE A 34 -8.71 -30.60 28.79
CA PHE A 34 -9.49 -29.81 27.83
C PHE A 34 -8.99 -28.37 27.72
N CYS A 35 -8.57 -27.74 28.84
CA CYS A 35 -7.94 -26.41 28.82
C CYS A 35 -6.57 -26.41 28.16
N VAL A 36 -5.79 -27.47 28.28
CA VAL A 36 -4.46 -27.61 27.62
C VAL A 36 -4.63 -27.87 26.12
N SER A 37 -5.69 -28.59 25.72
CA SER A 37 -6.00 -28.84 24.30
C SER A 37 -6.50 -27.61 23.53
N CYS A 38 -7.01 -26.57 24.23
CA CYS A 38 -7.43 -25.32 23.60
C CYS A 38 -6.34 -24.25 23.51
N MET A 39 -5.17 -24.46 24.12
CA MET A 39 -3.98 -23.69 23.83
C MET A 39 -3.29 -24.28 22.58
N GLN A 40 -3.90 -24.11 21.42
CA GLN A 40 -3.10 -24.07 20.22
C GLN A 40 -2.12 -22.92 20.40
N PHE A 41 -0.86 -23.23 20.71
CA PHE A 41 0.24 -22.31 20.53
C PHE A 41 0.26 -21.94 19.06
N ASN A 42 -0.44 -20.87 18.68
CA ASN A 42 -0.19 -20.20 17.43
C ASN A 42 1.26 -19.74 17.49
N SER A 43 2.17 -20.58 17.00
CA SER A 43 3.56 -20.20 16.86
C SER A 43 3.57 -18.92 16.03
N LYS A 44 4.05 -17.82 16.62
CA LYS A 44 4.18 -16.56 15.90
C LYS A 44 4.96 -16.82 14.62
N LYS A 45 4.30 -16.65 13.48
CA LYS A 45 4.95 -16.80 12.19
C LYS A 45 5.64 -15.48 11.83
N TYR A 46 6.86 -15.56 11.37
CA TYR A 46 7.66 -14.41 10.98
C TYR A 46 8.02 -14.51 9.49
N PRO A 47 8.20 -13.39 8.78
CA PRO A 47 8.58 -13.43 7.38
C PRO A 47 9.89 -14.18 7.09
N LYS A 48 10.82 -14.22 8.05
CA LYS A 48 12.08 -14.98 7.94
C LYS A 48 11.89 -16.50 7.78
N ASP A 49 10.70 -17.01 8.15
CA ASP A 49 10.36 -18.42 8.10
C ASP A 49 9.63 -18.81 6.81
N ILE A 50 9.54 -17.90 5.84
CA ILE A 50 8.85 -18.11 4.56
C ILE A 50 9.62 -19.11 3.70
N ASP A 51 8.95 -20.18 3.31
CA ASP A 51 9.38 -21.05 2.22
C ASP A 51 8.94 -20.46 0.86
N PHE A 52 9.84 -19.74 0.21
CA PHE A 52 9.55 -19.05 -1.05
C PHE A 52 9.24 -20.00 -2.22
N SER A 53 9.52 -21.31 -2.09
CA SER A 53 9.12 -22.30 -3.09
C SER A 53 7.60 -22.54 -3.12
N LYS A 54 6.90 -22.18 -2.04
CA LYS A 54 5.45 -22.34 -1.86
C LYS A 54 4.64 -21.06 -2.10
N VAL A 55 5.31 -19.94 -2.40
CA VAL A 55 4.65 -18.66 -2.71
C VAL A 55 4.02 -18.74 -4.11
N PRO A 56 2.75 -18.30 -4.29
CA PRO A 56 1.91 -17.63 -3.31
C PRO A 56 1.20 -18.60 -2.35
N PHE A 57 1.14 -18.23 -1.09
CA PHE A 57 0.30 -18.93 -0.11
C PHE A 57 -1.18 -18.69 -0.38
N LYS A 58 -2.04 -19.58 0.11
CA LYS A 58 -3.50 -19.44 -0.03
C LYS A 58 -4.05 -18.30 0.82
N LYS A 59 -3.47 -18.09 2.01
CA LYS A 59 -3.90 -17.11 3.01
C LYS A 59 -2.82 -16.07 3.27
N LEU A 60 -3.21 -14.83 3.51
CA LEU A 60 -2.30 -13.73 3.79
C LEU A 60 -1.55 -13.93 5.11
N SER A 61 -2.22 -14.48 6.14
CA SER A 61 -1.61 -14.75 7.43
C SER A 61 -0.39 -15.68 7.36
N GLU A 62 -0.32 -16.51 6.33
CA GLU A 62 0.78 -17.46 6.15
C GLU A 62 2.15 -16.81 5.90
N TYR A 63 2.18 -15.53 5.52
CA TYR A 63 3.42 -14.76 5.34
C TYR A 63 4.02 -14.24 6.65
N GLY A 64 3.25 -14.19 7.74
CA GLY A 64 3.72 -13.65 9.01
C GLY A 64 4.09 -12.15 8.98
N LEU A 65 3.48 -11.38 8.08
CA LEU A 65 3.80 -9.95 7.87
C LEU A 65 3.20 -9.03 8.94
N PHE A 66 2.19 -9.50 9.66
CA PHE A 66 1.43 -8.73 10.63
C PHE A 66 1.56 -9.31 12.04
N LYS A 67 1.44 -8.44 13.03
CA LYS A 67 1.48 -8.75 14.45
C LYS A 67 0.07 -8.71 15.03
N GLY A 68 -0.26 -9.67 15.87
CA GLY A 68 -1.62 -9.78 16.44
C GLY A 68 -2.66 -10.18 15.38
N GLU A 69 -3.83 -9.56 15.45
CA GLU A 69 -4.88 -9.73 14.44
C GLU A 69 -4.45 -9.06 13.15
N ILE A 70 -4.53 -9.76 12.02
CA ILE A 70 -4.04 -9.21 10.75
C ILE A 70 -4.83 -7.99 10.27
N ALA A 71 -6.08 -7.83 10.74
CA ALA A 71 -6.94 -6.68 10.44
C ALA A 71 -6.46 -5.38 11.09
N ASP A 72 -5.66 -5.44 12.13
CA ASP A 72 -5.06 -4.25 12.74
C ASP A 72 -4.00 -3.63 11.82
N LEU A 73 -3.51 -4.41 10.86
CA LEU A 73 -2.44 -4.04 9.93
C LEU A 73 -1.16 -3.56 10.65
N ILE A 74 -0.93 -4.06 11.87
CA ILE A 74 0.30 -3.76 12.62
C ILE A 74 1.42 -4.61 12.04
N GLU A 75 2.51 -3.97 11.66
CA GLU A 75 3.69 -4.65 11.14
C GLU A 75 4.33 -5.59 12.15
N ASN A 76 4.70 -6.79 11.70
CA ASN A 76 5.48 -7.73 12.50
C ASN A 76 6.92 -7.24 12.65
N ASP A 77 7.66 -7.83 13.57
CA ASP A 77 9.07 -7.52 13.77
C ASP A 77 9.84 -7.71 12.44
N ASP A 78 10.80 -6.83 12.13
CA ASP A 78 11.55 -6.76 10.87
C ASP A 78 10.73 -6.35 9.62
N VAL A 79 9.43 -6.08 9.74
CA VAL A 79 8.61 -5.49 8.68
C VAL A 79 8.53 -3.98 8.90
N LEU A 80 8.97 -3.19 7.94
CA LEU A 80 9.08 -1.74 8.09
C LEU A 80 7.96 -1.01 7.35
N PRO A 81 7.19 -0.13 8.00
CA PRO A 81 6.23 0.73 7.32
C PRO A 81 6.95 1.79 6.48
N TYR A 82 6.33 2.18 5.36
CA TYR A 82 6.78 3.32 4.57
C TYR A 82 5.62 4.05 3.91
N GLU A 83 5.80 5.34 3.66
CA GLU A 83 4.79 6.20 3.05
C GLU A 83 5.40 7.01 1.92
N PRO A 84 4.91 6.92 0.68
CA PRO A 84 5.23 7.87 -0.37
C PRO A 84 4.66 9.25 -0.03
N ILE A 85 5.44 10.32 -0.27
CA ILE A 85 5.00 11.70 0.00
C ILE A 85 3.80 12.10 -0.87
N SER A 86 3.75 11.61 -2.09
CA SER A 86 2.61 11.77 -2.99
C SER A 86 1.99 10.41 -3.31
N THR A 87 0.68 10.28 -3.19
CA THR A 87 0.01 8.99 -3.29
C THR A 87 -0.66 8.79 -4.64
N LEU A 88 -0.50 7.61 -5.24
CA LEU A 88 -1.27 7.18 -6.40
C LEU A 88 -2.74 7.04 -6.02
N PHE A 89 -3.62 7.70 -6.77
CA PHE A 89 -5.06 7.62 -6.57
C PHE A 89 -5.59 6.19 -6.82
N THR A 90 -6.50 5.74 -5.98
CA THR A 90 -7.22 4.46 -6.12
C THR A 90 -8.55 4.62 -5.39
N ASP A 91 -9.52 5.24 -6.05
CA ASP A 91 -10.91 5.35 -5.58
C ASP A 91 -11.06 5.81 -4.13
N TYR A 92 -10.24 6.78 -3.67
CA TYR A 92 -10.21 7.27 -2.29
C TYR A 92 -9.84 6.25 -1.21
N ALA A 93 -9.40 5.04 -1.58
CA ALA A 93 -8.93 4.06 -0.60
C ALA A 93 -7.72 4.61 0.17
N PHE A 94 -7.73 4.46 1.48
CA PHE A 94 -6.55 4.62 2.32
C PHE A 94 -5.58 3.48 2.06
N LYS A 95 -4.29 3.71 2.32
CA LYS A 95 -3.26 2.72 2.04
C LYS A 95 -2.24 2.66 3.17
N LYS A 96 -1.99 1.46 3.69
CA LYS A 96 -0.85 1.20 4.56
C LYS A 96 0.15 0.33 3.79
N ARG A 97 1.43 0.75 3.78
CA ARG A 97 2.49 0.07 3.03
C ARG A 97 3.60 -0.35 3.95
N MET A 98 4.19 -1.51 3.63
CA MET A 98 5.26 -2.08 4.40
C MET A 98 6.28 -2.73 3.45
N VAL A 99 7.50 -2.87 3.93
CA VAL A 99 8.57 -3.62 3.26
C VAL A 99 9.18 -4.59 4.23
N TRP A 100 9.48 -5.77 3.73
CA TRP A 100 10.33 -6.74 4.39
C TRP A 100 11.44 -7.19 3.44
N MET A 101 12.63 -7.33 3.97
CA MET A 101 13.80 -7.89 3.26
C MET A 101 14.49 -8.92 4.13
N PRO A 102 15.14 -9.94 3.55
CA PRO A 102 15.94 -10.90 4.31
C PRO A 102 17.00 -10.20 5.16
N LYS A 103 17.22 -10.68 6.36
CA LYS A 103 18.19 -10.12 7.31
C LYS A 103 19.58 -10.01 6.69
N GLY A 104 20.20 -8.85 6.84
CA GLY A 104 21.53 -8.56 6.30
C GLY A 104 21.54 -8.17 4.82
N SER A 105 20.39 -8.18 4.14
CA SER A 105 20.25 -7.67 2.77
C SER A 105 19.84 -6.20 2.77
N SER A 106 20.02 -5.52 1.64
CA SER A 106 19.74 -4.10 1.48
C SER A 106 19.20 -3.79 0.09
N ALA A 107 18.33 -2.82 -0.02
CA ALA A 107 18.01 -2.20 -1.30
C ALA A 107 19.11 -1.22 -1.72
N ASN A 108 19.24 -1.00 -3.02
CA ASN A 108 20.22 -0.10 -3.59
C ASN A 108 19.54 0.93 -4.50
N PHE A 109 20.16 2.10 -4.61
CA PHE A 109 19.78 3.10 -5.59
C PHE A 109 20.61 2.92 -6.85
N ASP A 110 19.95 2.87 -8.03
CA ASP A 110 20.63 2.83 -9.31
C ASP A 110 20.78 4.26 -9.85
N TYR A 111 21.99 4.78 -9.80
CA TYR A 111 22.32 6.13 -10.29
C TYR A 111 22.08 6.31 -11.80
N ASN A 112 22.03 5.23 -12.57
CA ASN A 112 21.71 5.28 -14.01
C ASN A 112 20.21 5.34 -14.29
N LYS A 113 19.37 5.10 -13.27
CA LYS A 113 17.92 5.04 -13.38
C LYS A 113 17.24 5.72 -12.18
N PRO A 114 17.48 7.03 -11.98
CA PRO A 114 17.06 7.75 -10.78
C PRO A 114 15.53 7.85 -10.63
N ASP A 115 14.80 7.69 -11.73
CA ASP A 115 13.33 7.70 -11.79
C ASP A 115 12.68 6.35 -11.45
N GLN A 116 13.48 5.29 -11.30
CA GLN A 116 12.97 3.96 -10.98
C GLN A 116 12.90 3.71 -9.47
N ALA A 117 12.13 2.67 -9.10
CA ALA A 117 12.14 2.17 -7.73
C ALA A 117 13.53 1.64 -7.34
N LEU A 118 13.79 1.64 -6.03
CA LEU A 118 15.00 1.02 -5.48
C LEU A 118 15.14 -0.43 -5.96
N ASP A 119 16.39 -0.87 -6.19
CA ASP A 119 16.69 -2.26 -6.48
C ASP A 119 16.74 -3.07 -5.18
N PHE A 120 15.71 -3.87 -4.98
CA PHE A 120 15.54 -4.71 -3.80
C PHE A 120 16.25 -6.05 -3.98
N PRO A 121 16.75 -6.65 -2.89
CA PRO A 121 17.35 -8.00 -2.94
C PRO A 121 16.29 -9.07 -3.24
N GLU A 122 16.78 -10.25 -3.59
CA GLU A 122 15.93 -11.46 -3.74
C GLU A 122 15.14 -11.72 -2.47
N HIS A 123 13.92 -12.25 -2.61
CA HIS A 123 12.97 -12.53 -1.54
C HIS A 123 12.39 -11.30 -0.82
N SER A 124 12.64 -10.09 -1.32
CA SER A 124 11.96 -8.90 -0.79
C SER A 124 10.45 -8.97 -0.98
N ILE A 125 9.71 -8.48 0.01
CA ILE A 125 8.24 -8.38 -0.03
C ILE A 125 7.83 -6.94 0.18
N LEU A 126 7.12 -6.36 -0.79
CA LEU A 126 6.44 -5.07 -0.67
C LEU A 126 4.96 -5.33 -0.45
N VAL A 127 4.41 -4.75 0.62
CA VAL A 127 3.02 -4.94 1.05
C VAL A 127 2.26 -3.64 0.82
N LYS A 128 1.06 -3.73 0.26
CA LYS A 128 0.16 -2.59 0.11
C LYS A 128 -1.26 -2.99 0.47
N ASN A 129 -1.72 -2.50 1.61
CA ASN A 129 -3.08 -2.70 2.08
C ASN A 129 -3.97 -1.56 1.60
N PHE A 130 -5.18 -1.86 1.15
CA PHE A 130 -6.19 -0.90 0.74
C PHE A 130 -7.40 -1.03 1.67
N TYR A 131 -7.83 0.07 2.25
CA TYR A 131 -8.93 0.08 3.20
C TYR A 131 -9.72 1.39 3.15
N TYR A 132 -10.93 1.35 3.66
CA TYR A 132 -11.80 2.50 3.79
C TYR A 132 -12.22 2.63 5.25
N PRO A 133 -11.85 3.72 5.95
CA PRO A 133 -12.49 4.08 7.20
C PRO A 133 -14.00 4.29 6.98
N ALA A 134 -14.83 3.85 7.91
CA ALA A 134 -16.28 4.08 7.85
C ALA A 134 -16.63 5.57 7.83
N ASP A 135 -15.79 6.40 8.45
CA ASP A 135 -15.88 7.86 8.47
C ASP A 135 -14.48 8.47 8.30
N PHE A 136 -14.26 9.23 7.24
CA PHE A 136 -12.96 9.86 6.95
C PHE A 136 -12.56 10.92 7.98
N LYS A 137 -13.50 11.44 8.78
CA LYS A 137 -13.18 12.30 9.94
C LYS A 137 -12.60 11.53 11.13
N LYS A 138 -12.76 10.19 11.13
CA LYS A 138 -12.30 9.30 12.20
C LYS A 138 -11.59 8.08 11.60
N PRO A 139 -10.46 8.28 10.89
CA PRO A 139 -9.83 7.22 10.08
C PRO A 139 -9.27 6.06 10.90
N GLU A 140 -9.02 6.26 12.20
CA GLU A 140 -8.52 5.23 13.11
C GLU A 140 -9.62 4.39 13.76
N ALA A 141 -10.90 4.75 13.55
CA ALA A 141 -12.03 3.99 14.05
C ALA A 141 -12.27 2.71 13.21
N GLU A 142 -13.52 2.37 12.94
CA GLU A 142 -13.89 1.23 12.12
C GLU A 142 -13.41 1.41 10.66
N LYS A 143 -12.82 0.34 10.07
CA LYS A 143 -12.38 0.31 8.68
C LYS A 143 -12.75 -1.01 8.00
N GLN A 144 -13.02 -0.95 6.71
CA GLN A 144 -13.14 -2.12 5.83
C GLN A 144 -11.87 -2.26 5.01
N ILE A 145 -11.08 -3.31 5.24
CA ILE A 145 -9.95 -3.66 4.39
C ILE A 145 -10.49 -4.43 3.19
N VAL A 146 -10.17 -3.96 2.01
CA VAL A 146 -10.71 -4.56 0.78
C VAL A 146 -9.73 -5.51 0.12
N GLU A 147 -8.43 -5.15 0.15
CA GLU A 147 -7.40 -5.86 -0.57
C GLU A 147 -6.02 -5.65 0.07
N THR A 148 -5.20 -6.70 0.06
CA THR A 148 -3.75 -6.58 0.30
C THR A 148 -3.03 -7.10 -0.94
N ARG A 149 -2.15 -6.28 -1.51
CA ARG A 149 -1.26 -6.68 -2.61
C ARG A 149 0.14 -6.90 -2.11
N LEU A 150 0.74 -7.99 -2.55
CA LEU A 150 2.15 -8.28 -2.33
C LEU A 150 2.88 -8.20 -3.68
N LEU A 151 4.02 -7.52 -3.71
CA LEU A 151 5.05 -7.74 -4.70
C LEU A 151 6.16 -8.52 -4.04
N VAL A 152 6.50 -9.67 -4.59
CA VAL A 152 7.53 -10.56 -4.06
C VAL A 152 8.61 -10.77 -5.11
N LYS A 153 9.88 -10.57 -4.75
CA LYS A 153 11.01 -10.80 -5.67
C LYS A 153 11.44 -12.26 -5.60
N ILE A 154 11.23 -13.00 -6.68
CA ILE A 154 11.54 -14.44 -6.78
C ILE A 154 12.26 -14.71 -8.09
N LYS A 155 13.42 -15.39 -8.02
CA LYS A 155 14.27 -15.73 -9.19
C LYS A 155 14.61 -14.51 -10.03
N GLY A 156 14.95 -13.41 -9.36
CA GLY A 156 15.31 -12.14 -9.98
C GLY A 156 14.14 -11.33 -10.57
N ASN A 157 12.90 -11.80 -10.45
CA ASN A 157 11.71 -11.15 -11.02
C ASN A 157 10.72 -10.77 -9.91
N TRP A 158 9.99 -9.69 -10.13
CA TRP A 158 8.87 -9.33 -9.28
C TRP A 158 7.62 -10.09 -9.71
N GLU A 159 6.91 -10.63 -8.74
CA GLU A 159 5.61 -11.29 -8.92
C GLU A 159 4.57 -10.59 -8.06
N ALA A 160 3.37 -10.35 -8.63
CA ALA A 160 2.26 -9.71 -7.94
C ALA A 160 1.23 -10.74 -7.47
N TYR A 161 0.83 -10.62 -6.21
CA TYR A 161 -0.20 -11.45 -5.58
C TYR A 161 -1.22 -10.58 -4.87
N SER A 162 -2.50 -10.75 -5.23
CA SER A 162 -3.59 -9.98 -4.62
C SER A 162 -4.43 -10.88 -3.71
N TYR A 163 -4.69 -10.39 -2.50
CA TYR A 163 -5.45 -11.05 -1.45
C TYR A 163 -6.74 -10.29 -1.19
N LYS A 164 -7.88 -10.96 -1.33
CA LYS A 164 -9.20 -10.42 -1.04
C LYS A 164 -9.56 -10.72 0.42
N TRP A 165 -9.90 -9.69 1.19
CA TRP A 165 -10.34 -9.86 2.58
C TRP A 165 -11.75 -10.45 2.65
N ASN A 166 -11.97 -11.32 3.64
CA ASN A 166 -13.29 -11.87 3.95
C ASN A 166 -14.17 -10.80 4.64
N GLU A 167 -15.47 -11.02 4.69
CA GLU A 167 -16.43 -10.10 5.30
C GLU A 167 -16.18 -9.91 6.81
N GLY A 168 -15.73 -10.96 7.49
CA GLY A 168 -15.39 -10.92 8.93
C GLY A 168 -14.09 -10.20 9.23
N GLN A 169 -13.34 -9.73 8.23
CA GLN A 169 -12.04 -9.04 8.39
C GLN A 169 -11.01 -9.84 9.20
N THR A 170 -11.10 -11.17 9.17
CA THR A 170 -10.21 -12.06 9.95
C THR A 170 -9.11 -12.69 9.11
N GLU A 171 -9.28 -12.70 7.78
CA GLU A 171 -8.32 -13.32 6.87
C GLU A 171 -8.51 -12.77 5.44
N ALA A 172 -7.44 -12.89 4.63
CA ALA A 172 -7.51 -12.59 3.21
C ALA A 172 -7.01 -13.77 2.37
N ASP A 173 -7.76 -14.11 1.33
CA ASP A 173 -7.49 -15.22 0.44
C ASP A 173 -6.88 -14.76 -0.88
N TYR A 174 -5.90 -15.50 -1.39
CA TYR A 174 -5.29 -15.26 -2.69
C TYR A 174 -6.33 -15.35 -3.82
N LYS A 175 -6.39 -14.33 -4.67
CA LYS A 175 -7.30 -14.24 -5.82
C LYS A 175 -6.56 -13.86 -7.11
N ILE A 176 -6.45 -14.81 -8.03
CA ILE A 176 -5.82 -14.58 -9.35
C ILE A 176 -6.71 -13.72 -10.24
N THR A 177 -8.02 -13.93 -10.15
CA THR A 177 -9.03 -13.34 -11.05
C THR A 177 -9.44 -11.92 -10.69
N GLY A 178 -8.95 -11.40 -9.56
CA GLY A 178 -9.46 -10.14 -9.00
C GLY A 178 -10.89 -10.27 -8.49
N GLY A 179 -11.64 -9.16 -8.46
CA GLY A 179 -13.03 -9.18 -7.99
C GLY A 179 -13.64 -7.79 -7.83
N ILE A 180 -14.93 -7.78 -7.51
CA ILE A 180 -15.66 -6.57 -7.16
C ILE A 180 -16.01 -6.62 -5.67
N ILE A 181 -15.80 -5.50 -4.97
CA ILE A 181 -16.09 -5.36 -3.55
C ILE A 181 -16.93 -4.12 -3.35
N ASN A 182 -18.10 -4.27 -2.73
CA ASN A 182 -18.94 -3.13 -2.36
C ASN A 182 -18.33 -2.41 -1.16
N VAL A 183 -18.16 -1.09 -1.29
CA VAL A 183 -17.59 -0.25 -0.24
C VAL A 183 -18.49 0.95 -0.03
N ALA A 184 -18.70 1.33 1.24
CA ALA A 184 -19.43 2.54 1.61
C ALA A 184 -18.71 3.25 2.76
N TRP A 185 -18.66 4.58 2.71
CA TRP A 185 -18.03 5.41 3.74
C TRP A 185 -18.70 6.79 3.84
N LYS A 186 -18.32 7.57 4.84
CA LYS A 186 -18.58 9.01 4.91
C LYS A 186 -17.29 9.77 4.60
N ASN A 187 -17.38 10.73 3.68
CA ASN A 187 -16.23 11.58 3.36
C ASN A 187 -16.01 12.67 4.44
N GLU A 188 -14.99 13.53 4.24
CA GLU A 188 -14.66 14.62 5.17
C GLU A 188 -15.80 15.64 5.34
N LYS A 189 -16.74 15.72 4.37
CA LYS A 189 -17.94 16.57 4.48
C LYS A 189 -19.09 15.90 5.22
N GLY A 190 -18.94 14.60 5.58
CA GLY A 190 -19.99 13.79 6.19
C GLY A 190 -20.99 13.19 5.20
N GLU A 191 -20.74 13.33 3.90
CA GLU A 191 -21.59 12.78 2.85
C GLU A 191 -21.35 11.28 2.71
N LYS A 192 -22.41 10.50 2.57
CA LYS A 192 -22.33 9.06 2.28
C LYS A 192 -21.85 8.85 0.85
N LYS A 193 -20.83 8.05 0.69
CA LYS A 193 -20.28 7.61 -0.60
C LYS A 193 -20.31 6.10 -0.68
N ALA A 194 -20.43 5.57 -1.89
CA ALA A 194 -20.35 4.13 -2.14
C ALA A 194 -19.77 3.89 -3.54
N ILE A 195 -19.00 2.82 -3.66
CA ILE A 195 -18.46 2.36 -4.95
C ILE A 195 -18.45 0.83 -5.03
N LYS A 196 -18.33 0.34 -6.25
CA LYS A 196 -17.96 -1.05 -6.55
C LYS A 196 -16.45 -1.08 -6.81
N TYR A 197 -15.66 -1.21 -5.74
CA TYR A 197 -14.20 -1.28 -5.84
C TYR A 197 -13.78 -2.43 -6.75
N ALA A 198 -12.97 -2.15 -7.76
CA ALA A 198 -12.48 -3.14 -8.71
C ALA A 198 -11.07 -3.61 -8.29
N MET A 199 -11.00 -4.77 -7.66
CA MET A 199 -9.74 -5.44 -7.37
C MET A 199 -9.16 -6.01 -8.68
N PRO A 200 -7.92 -5.64 -9.09
CA PRO A 200 -7.35 -6.09 -10.35
C PRO A 200 -6.95 -7.57 -10.31
N ASN A 201 -7.00 -8.19 -11.47
CA ASN A 201 -6.42 -9.51 -11.69
C ASN A 201 -4.90 -9.44 -11.93
N LYS A 202 -4.22 -10.61 -11.92
CA LYS A 202 -2.76 -10.70 -12.09
C LYS A 202 -2.24 -10.01 -13.38
N ASN A 203 -2.96 -10.08 -14.48
CA ASN A 203 -2.55 -9.46 -15.74
C ASN A 203 -2.68 -7.94 -15.70
N GLN A 204 -3.74 -7.43 -15.07
CA GLN A 204 -3.92 -5.99 -14.87
C GLN A 204 -2.84 -5.38 -13.96
N CYS A 205 -2.28 -6.14 -13.00
CA CYS A 205 -1.12 -5.68 -12.25
C CYS A 205 0.09 -5.42 -13.17
N LYS A 206 0.34 -6.33 -14.12
CA LYS A 206 1.44 -6.18 -15.10
C LYS A 206 1.28 -4.93 -15.95
N SER A 207 0.06 -4.55 -16.34
CA SER A 207 -0.18 -3.39 -17.21
C SER A 207 0.39 -2.08 -16.63
N CYS A 208 0.33 -1.89 -15.30
CA CYS A 208 0.88 -0.70 -14.63
C CYS A 208 2.32 -0.90 -14.14
N HIS A 209 2.69 -2.13 -13.77
CA HIS A 209 3.98 -2.44 -13.14
C HIS A 209 5.08 -2.83 -14.15
N THR A 210 4.81 -2.78 -15.46
CA THR A 210 5.83 -3.09 -16.48
C THR A 210 6.73 -1.89 -16.76
N ASN A 211 8.03 -2.11 -16.71
CA ASN A 211 9.06 -1.17 -17.15
C ASN A 211 10.11 -1.96 -17.96
N ASN A 212 10.42 -1.53 -19.17
CA ASN A 212 11.28 -2.27 -20.10
C ASN A 212 10.93 -3.77 -20.21
N GLY A 213 9.63 -4.10 -20.27
CA GLY A 213 9.16 -5.48 -20.37
C GLY A 213 9.24 -6.31 -19.08
N LYS A 214 9.75 -5.76 -17.98
CA LYS A 214 9.86 -6.44 -16.69
C LYS A 214 8.90 -5.82 -15.67
N MET A 215 8.36 -6.66 -14.79
CA MET A 215 7.56 -6.17 -13.67
C MET A 215 8.44 -5.47 -12.65
N MET A 216 8.05 -4.27 -12.22
CA MET A 216 8.79 -3.43 -11.28
C MET A 216 7.86 -2.78 -10.24
N PRO A 217 8.32 -2.52 -9.01
CA PRO A 217 7.61 -1.66 -8.08
C PRO A 217 7.47 -0.23 -8.63
N ILE A 218 6.40 0.46 -8.25
CA ILE A 218 6.16 1.87 -8.64
C ILE A 218 6.56 2.83 -7.52
N GLY A 219 6.25 2.47 -6.26
CA GLY A 219 6.22 3.40 -5.14
C GLY A 219 7.54 3.73 -4.45
N PRO A 220 8.40 2.75 -4.10
CA PRO A 220 9.57 3.01 -3.25
C PRO A 220 10.73 3.58 -4.06
N LYS A 221 10.63 4.88 -4.39
CA LYS A 221 11.65 5.71 -5.05
C LYS A 221 12.25 6.67 -4.03
N LEU A 222 13.51 7.08 -4.17
CA LEU A 222 14.14 8.04 -3.24
C LEU A 222 13.32 9.32 -3.11
N LYS A 223 12.85 9.89 -4.25
CA LYS A 223 12.04 11.12 -4.29
C LYS A 223 10.70 11.01 -3.56
N GLN A 224 10.20 9.79 -3.37
CA GLN A 224 8.96 9.49 -2.63
C GLN A 224 9.22 9.25 -1.14
N LEU A 225 10.42 8.80 -0.77
CA LEU A 225 10.78 8.41 0.59
C LEU A 225 11.57 9.47 1.34
N ASN A 226 12.04 10.54 0.67
CA ASN A 226 12.84 11.60 1.30
C ASN A 226 11.99 12.58 2.11
N HIS A 227 11.25 12.06 3.06
CA HIS A 227 10.50 12.84 4.05
C HIS A 227 10.33 12.05 5.35
N ALA A 228 9.97 12.74 6.43
CA ALA A 228 9.81 12.12 7.73
C ALA A 228 8.41 11.54 7.90
N ILE A 229 8.34 10.32 8.46
CA ILE A 229 7.11 9.70 8.96
C ILE A 229 7.31 9.27 10.41
N THR A 230 6.24 8.84 11.08
CA THR A 230 6.29 8.35 12.46
C THR A 230 6.57 6.85 12.47
N TYR A 231 7.61 6.45 13.19
CA TYR A 231 7.97 5.07 13.49
C TYR A 231 7.82 4.84 15.00
N GLY A 232 6.73 4.20 15.44
CA GLY A 232 6.38 4.16 16.85
C GLY A 232 6.11 5.58 17.36
N ASP A 233 6.90 6.05 18.32
CA ASP A 233 6.78 7.40 18.90
C ASP A 233 7.76 8.41 18.28
N GLU A 234 8.65 7.99 17.39
CA GLU A 234 9.70 8.84 16.80
C GLU A 234 9.37 9.25 15.37
N LYS A 235 9.53 10.54 15.06
CA LYS A 235 9.44 11.06 13.70
C LYS A 235 10.84 11.12 13.10
N GLU A 236 11.08 10.33 12.03
CA GLU A 236 12.39 10.21 11.39
C GLU A 236 12.23 10.22 9.85
N ASN A 237 13.23 10.77 9.13
CA ASN A 237 13.26 10.68 7.67
C ASN A 237 13.41 9.21 7.25
N GLN A 238 12.60 8.78 6.29
CA GLN A 238 12.57 7.37 5.89
C GLN A 238 13.90 6.88 5.33
N LEU A 239 14.62 7.70 4.55
CA LEU A 239 15.92 7.32 4.00
C LEU A 239 16.95 7.14 5.13
N ASP A 240 16.94 7.99 6.15
CA ASP A 240 17.81 7.87 7.32
C ASP A 240 17.48 6.61 8.12
N LYS A 241 16.19 6.37 8.35
CA LYS A 241 15.71 5.15 9.02
C LYS A 241 16.15 3.89 8.30
N TRP A 242 15.94 3.83 6.98
CA TRP A 242 16.30 2.68 6.16
C TRP A 242 17.82 2.46 6.14
N ALA A 243 18.62 3.54 6.05
CA ALA A 243 20.07 3.44 6.13
C ALA A 243 20.54 2.95 7.51
N LYS A 244 19.99 3.51 8.59
CA LYS A 244 20.33 3.15 9.98
C LYS A 244 20.11 1.69 10.31
N ILE A 245 19.02 1.09 9.80
CA ILE A 245 18.71 -0.33 10.00
C ILE A 245 19.33 -1.25 8.94
N GLY A 246 20.12 -0.71 8.01
CA GLY A 246 20.78 -1.47 6.94
C GLY A 246 19.89 -1.87 5.76
N TYR A 247 18.67 -1.32 5.66
CA TYR A 247 17.74 -1.60 4.56
C TYR A 247 18.07 -0.82 3.28
N LEU A 248 18.89 0.22 3.36
CA LEU A 248 19.28 1.04 2.21
C LEU A 248 20.78 1.33 2.22
N LYS A 249 21.41 1.15 1.08
CA LYS A 249 22.83 1.47 0.85
C LYS A 249 22.99 2.42 -0.31
N SER A 250 24.10 3.19 -0.28
CA SER A 250 24.57 3.99 -1.43
C SER A 250 23.50 4.93 -2.00
N ILE A 251 23.06 5.90 -1.20
CA ILE A 251 22.15 6.95 -1.66
C ILE A 251 22.92 8.25 -1.92
N PRO A 252 22.46 9.10 -2.85
CA PRO A 252 23.00 10.44 -3.03
C PRO A 252 22.70 11.29 -1.79
N GLU A 253 23.43 12.41 -1.66
CA GLU A 253 23.09 13.42 -0.65
C GLU A 253 21.62 13.82 -0.81
N LYS A 254 20.86 13.89 0.29
CA LYS A 254 19.42 14.13 0.28
C LYS A 254 19.00 15.42 -0.41
N ASN A 255 19.84 16.46 -0.33
CA ASN A 255 19.64 17.74 -1.02
C ASN A 255 19.76 17.66 -2.54
N ARG A 256 20.34 16.58 -3.09
CA ARG A 256 20.40 16.30 -4.54
C ARG A 256 19.24 15.44 -5.05
N ILE A 257 18.37 14.97 -4.15
CA ILE A 257 17.19 14.22 -4.54
C ILE A 257 16.11 15.23 -4.89
N GLN A 258 15.63 15.20 -6.14
CA GLN A 258 14.43 15.97 -6.52
C GLN A 258 13.22 15.44 -5.79
N ASN A 259 12.71 16.20 -4.83
CA ASN A 259 11.58 15.77 -4.02
C ASN A 259 10.26 15.98 -4.75
N LEU A 260 9.35 15.03 -4.58
CA LEU A 260 7.93 15.24 -4.85
C LEU A 260 7.27 15.92 -3.65
N VAL A 261 6.09 16.46 -3.88
CA VAL A 261 5.28 17.08 -2.82
C VAL A 261 3.89 16.47 -2.77
N SER A 262 3.26 16.54 -1.61
CA SER A 262 1.86 16.17 -1.46
C SER A 262 0.95 17.13 -2.23
N LEU A 263 -0.15 16.60 -2.78
CA LEU A 263 -1.23 17.41 -3.35
C LEU A 263 -1.74 18.49 -2.36
N ASN A 264 -1.73 18.15 -1.05
CA ASN A 264 -2.23 19.01 0.02
C ASN A 264 -1.15 19.92 0.64
N ASP A 265 0.07 19.95 0.11
CA ASP A 265 1.12 20.83 0.60
C ASP A 265 0.80 22.30 0.25
N ALA A 266 0.40 23.06 1.27
CA ALA A 266 0.05 24.48 1.08
C ALA A 266 1.26 25.35 0.72
N SER A 267 2.47 24.92 1.03
CA SER A 267 3.72 25.68 0.78
C SER A 267 4.27 25.49 -0.62
N ALA A 268 3.88 24.40 -1.30
CA ALA A 268 4.39 24.08 -2.62
C ALA A 268 3.68 24.86 -3.75
N SER A 269 4.43 25.23 -4.79
CA SER A 269 3.87 25.89 -5.97
C SER A 269 2.85 25.01 -6.70
N LEU A 270 1.97 25.64 -7.46
CA LEU A 270 0.98 24.93 -8.30
C LEU A 270 1.66 23.98 -9.28
N ASP A 271 2.73 24.44 -9.95
CA ASP A 271 3.50 23.62 -10.89
C ASP A 271 4.09 22.38 -10.21
N LEU A 272 4.78 22.55 -9.08
CA LEU A 272 5.39 21.42 -8.36
C LEU A 272 4.34 20.40 -7.89
N LYS A 273 3.16 20.85 -7.43
CA LYS A 273 2.04 19.95 -7.07
C LYS A 273 1.52 19.19 -8.28
N ALA A 274 1.27 19.90 -9.39
CA ALA A 274 0.76 19.28 -10.61
C ALA A 274 1.77 18.28 -11.19
N ARG A 275 3.05 18.65 -11.26
CA ARG A 275 4.11 17.79 -11.74
C ARG A 275 4.33 16.56 -10.84
N SER A 276 4.25 16.74 -9.51
CA SER A 276 4.29 15.61 -8.55
C SER A 276 3.09 14.68 -8.72
N TYR A 277 1.90 15.24 -8.95
CA TYR A 277 0.70 14.46 -9.20
C TYR A 277 0.82 13.63 -10.50
N LEU A 278 1.31 14.25 -11.57
CA LEU A 278 1.51 13.58 -12.87
C LEU A 278 2.58 12.48 -12.79
N ASP A 279 3.69 12.73 -12.10
CA ASP A 279 4.73 11.71 -11.87
C ASP A 279 4.15 10.44 -11.25
N VAL A 280 3.36 10.61 -10.19
CA VAL A 280 2.86 9.48 -9.40
C VAL A 280 1.72 8.74 -10.09
N ASN A 281 0.79 9.48 -10.68
CA ASN A 281 -0.44 8.90 -11.23
C ASN A 281 -0.32 8.52 -12.72
N CYS A 282 0.64 9.08 -13.45
CA CYS A 282 0.78 8.92 -14.90
C CYS A 282 2.19 8.49 -15.33
N GLY A 283 3.24 9.03 -14.68
CA GLY A 283 4.63 8.86 -15.08
C GLY A 283 5.13 7.42 -15.09
N HIS A 284 4.56 6.53 -14.26
CA HIS A 284 4.94 5.11 -14.29
C HIS A 284 4.56 4.40 -15.60
N CYS A 285 3.52 4.88 -16.30
CA CYS A 285 3.14 4.41 -17.64
C CYS A 285 3.69 5.32 -18.74
N HIS A 286 3.53 6.65 -18.58
CA HIS A 286 3.98 7.66 -19.51
C HIS A 286 5.41 8.12 -19.20
N SER A 287 6.37 7.30 -19.55
CA SER A 287 7.81 7.52 -19.45
C SER A 287 8.50 6.80 -20.61
N ALA A 288 9.79 7.06 -20.83
CA ALA A 288 10.55 6.46 -21.92
C ALA A 288 10.58 4.91 -21.87
N SER A 289 10.45 4.33 -20.69
CA SER A 289 10.52 2.87 -20.44
C SER A 289 9.19 2.25 -19.99
N GLY A 290 8.16 3.07 -19.83
CA GLY A 290 6.83 2.63 -19.38
C GLY A 290 5.98 2.02 -20.51
N PRO A 291 4.88 1.34 -20.16
CA PRO A 291 4.05 0.65 -21.15
C PRO A 291 3.34 1.60 -22.13
N ALA A 292 3.21 2.89 -21.82
CA ALA A 292 2.65 3.91 -22.70
C ALA A 292 3.71 4.81 -23.36
N ALA A 293 4.96 4.35 -23.45
CA ALA A 293 6.07 5.10 -24.09
C ALA A 293 5.75 5.56 -25.53
N THR A 294 4.98 4.76 -26.28
CA THR A 294 4.57 5.08 -27.65
C THR A 294 3.69 6.33 -27.76
N SER A 295 3.06 6.78 -26.67
CA SER A 295 2.32 8.04 -26.64
C SER A 295 3.21 9.26 -26.84
N GLY A 296 4.51 9.13 -26.58
CA GLY A 296 5.49 10.23 -26.57
C GLY A 296 5.35 11.16 -25.36
N LEU A 297 4.42 10.89 -24.43
CA LEU A 297 4.32 11.62 -23.18
C LEU A 297 5.36 11.08 -22.19
N LYS A 298 6.02 12.01 -21.47
CA LYS A 298 6.93 11.72 -20.36
C LYS A 298 6.50 12.59 -19.18
N LEU A 299 5.85 11.99 -18.21
CA LEU A 299 5.19 12.70 -17.12
C LEU A 299 5.93 12.57 -15.78
N ASN A 300 7.15 12.05 -15.80
CA ASN A 300 8.01 12.07 -14.62
C ASN A 300 8.44 13.51 -14.28
N ILE A 301 8.72 13.76 -13.01
CA ILE A 301 9.13 15.07 -12.51
C ILE A 301 10.45 15.55 -13.12
N GLU A 302 11.34 14.65 -13.51
CA GLU A 302 12.65 14.93 -14.13
C GLU A 302 12.56 15.44 -15.57
N GLU A 303 11.45 15.22 -16.27
CA GLU A 303 11.26 15.74 -17.63
C GLU A 303 11.02 17.27 -17.59
N ASN A 304 11.74 18.01 -18.40
CA ASN A 304 11.68 19.46 -18.42
C ASN A 304 11.15 20.05 -19.73
N ASP A 305 10.93 19.21 -20.76
CA ASP A 305 10.40 19.67 -22.04
C ASP A 305 8.85 19.71 -21.97
N PRO A 306 8.22 20.88 -22.07
CA PRO A 306 6.76 21.02 -22.07
C PRO A 306 6.06 20.21 -23.16
N TYR A 307 6.70 20.00 -24.31
CA TYR A 307 6.15 19.18 -25.38
C TYR A 307 5.99 17.71 -24.94
N HIS A 308 6.96 17.18 -24.17
CA HIS A 308 6.85 15.85 -23.60
C HIS A 308 5.79 15.74 -22.49
N TRP A 309 5.43 16.85 -21.85
CA TRP A 309 4.28 16.86 -20.93
C TRP A 309 2.95 16.79 -21.66
N GLY A 310 2.95 17.12 -22.97
CA GLY A 310 1.78 17.15 -23.82
C GLY A 310 1.39 18.54 -24.29
N VAL A 311 2.12 19.61 -23.93
CA VAL A 311 1.81 21.00 -24.33
C VAL A 311 2.01 21.18 -25.85
N GLY A 312 0.92 21.52 -26.54
CA GLY A 312 0.91 21.65 -27.99
C GLY A 312 1.12 20.35 -28.76
N LYS A 313 1.14 19.21 -28.05
CA LYS A 313 1.40 17.90 -28.63
C LYS A 313 0.07 17.26 -29.07
N SER A 314 0.00 16.84 -30.34
CA SER A 314 -1.12 16.04 -30.84
C SER A 314 -1.07 14.61 -30.28
N PRO A 315 -2.23 14.01 -29.95
CA PRO A 315 -2.29 12.66 -29.40
C PRO A 315 -1.85 11.62 -30.42
N VAL A 316 -1.25 10.53 -29.92
CA VAL A 316 -0.91 9.36 -30.73
C VAL A 316 -1.92 8.26 -30.43
N ALA A 317 -2.73 7.89 -31.44
CA ALA A 317 -3.69 6.77 -31.36
C ALA A 317 -4.67 6.84 -30.18
N ALA A 318 -5.13 8.04 -29.77
CA ALA A 318 -6.02 8.20 -28.63
C ALA A 318 -7.47 7.72 -28.88
N GLY A 319 -7.87 7.50 -30.13
CA GLY A 319 -9.23 7.04 -30.45
C GLY A 319 -10.31 7.92 -29.83
N MET A 320 -11.33 7.29 -29.21
CA MET A 320 -12.37 8.03 -28.46
C MET A 320 -11.81 8.87 -27.30
N GLY A 321 -10.65 8.52 -26.80
CA GLY A 321 -9.97 9.25 -25.74
C GLY A 321 -9.52 10.65 -26.14
N ALA A 322 -9.43 10.97 -27.43
CA ALA A 322 -9.18 12.34 -27.90
C ALA A 322 -10.41 13.26 -27.79
N GLY A 323 -11.61 12.68 -27.73
CA GLY A 323 -12.84 13.48 -27.85
C GLY A 323 -12.83 14.25 -29.16
N THR A 324 -13.07 15.57 -29.06
CA THR A 324 -12.99 16.52 -30.19
C THR A 324 -11.75 17.41 -30.11
N PHE A 325 -10.81 17.12 -29.18
CA PHE A 325 -9.68 17.98 -28.89
C PHE A 325 -8.44 17.61 -29.73
N LYS A 326 -7.60 18.63 -29.99
CA LYS A 326 -6.43 18.49 -30.86
C LYS A 326 -5.13 18.20 -30.15
N TYR A 327 -5.02 18.61 -28.88
CA TYR A 327 -3.76 18.53 -28.12
C TYR A 327 -3.92 17.81 -26.81
N ASP A 328 -2.89 17.09 -26.40
CA ASP A 328 -2.83 16.45 -25.09
C ASP A 328 -3.01 17.50 -23.99
N ILE A 329 -2.31 18.64 -24.11
CA ILE A 329 -2.50 19.86 -23.30
C ILE A 329 -2.52 21.08 -24.22
N LEU A 330 -3.54 21.90 -24.10
CA LEU A 330 -3.62 23.24 -24.71
C LEU A 330 -3.39 24.28 -23.61
N ALA A 331 -2.22 24.94 -23.61
CA ALA A 331 -1.86 25.94 -22.62
C ALA A 331 -2.95 27.01 -22.46
N GLY A 332 -3.27 27.39 -21.22
CA GLY A 332 -4.34 28.32 -20.89
C GLY A 332 -5.76 27.83 -21.10
N LYS A 333 -5.95 26.53 -21.48
CA LYS A 333 -7.28 26.01 -21.87
C LYS A 333 -7.48 24.57 -21.38
N SER A 334 -7.61 24.41 -20.10
CA SER A 334 -7.75 23.08 -19.47
C SER A 334 -8.96 22.29 -19.99
N LYS A 335 -10.08 22.96 -20.29
CA LYS A 335 -11.31 22.32 -20.79
C LYS A 335 -11.20 21.84 -22.25
N GLU A 336 -10.21 22.34 -23.00
CA GLU A 336 -9.93 21.94 -24.38
C GLU A 336 -8.73 20.99 -24.46
N SER A 337 -8.24 20.45 -23.31
CA SER A 337 -7.10 19.56 -23.20
C SER A 337 -7.55 18.10 -23.03
N ILE A 338 -6.94 17.18 -23.79
CA ILE A 338 -7.27 15.75 -23.77
C ILE A 338 -7.01 15.15 -22.39
N ILE A 339 -5.93 15.54 -21.72
CA ILE A 339 -5.56 15.00 -20.42
C ILE A 339 -6.67 15.21 -19.37
N THR A 340 -7.25 16.39 -19.29
CA THR A 340 -8.33 16.69 -18.34
C THR A 340 -9.64 16.00 -18.74
N TYR A 341 -9.94 15.93 -20.03
CA TYR A 341 -11.08 15.18 -20.55
C TYR A 341 -11.00 13.70 -20.15
N ARG A 342 -9.85 13.06 -20.33
CA ARG A 342 -9.63 11.66 -19.96
C ARG A 342 -9.62 11.43 -18.44
N MET A 343 -9.00 12.33 -17.68
CA MET A 343 -8.98 12.24 -16.21
C MET A 343 -10.39 12.36 -15.62
N ASN A 344 -11.24 13.21 -16.20
CA ASN A 344 -12.60 13.45 -15.74
C ASN A 344 -13.64 12.45 -16.29
N SER A 345 -13.20 11.34 -16.87
CA SER A 345 -14.06 10.29 -17.40
C SER A 345 -13.94 8.99 -16.60
N THR A 346 -15.06 8.26 -16.51
CA THR A 346 -15.10 6.85 -16.05
C THR A 346 -15.44 5.88 -17.16
N HIS A 347 -15.60 6.38 -18.41
CA HIS A 347 -15.88 5.53 -19.55
C HIS A 347 -14.63 4.73 -19.97
N PRO A 348 -14.69 3.38 -20.07
CA PRO A 348 -13.51 2.53 -20.30
C PRO A 348 -12.68 2.90 -21.55
N GLY A 349 -13.32 3.38 -22.62
CA GLY A 349 -12.63 3.80 -23.86
C GLY A 349 -12.04 5.20 -23.81
N VAL A 350 -12.25 5.96 -22.73
CA VAL A 350 -11.86 7.37 -22.58
C VAL A 350 -10.97 7.59 -21.37
N MET A 351 -11.31 7.00 -20.23
CA MET A 351 -10.68 7.33 -18.95
C MET A 351 -9.17 7.07 -18.92
N MET A 352 -8.43 7.93 -18.17
CA MET A 352 -7.05 7.73 -17.77
C MET A 352 -6.89 8.03 -16.27
N PRO A 353 -6.20 7.16 -15.50
CA PRO A 353 -5.70 5.84 -15.89
C PRO A 353 -6.82 4.89 -16.33
N GLU A 354 -6.51 3.97 -17.24
CA GLU A 354 -7.46 2.96 -17.75
C GLU A 354 -7.82 1.89 -16.72
N LEU A 355 -6.94 1.67 -15.76
CA LEU A 355 -7.07 0.67 -14.69
C LEU A 355 -6.78 1.29 -13.33
N GLY A 356 -7.24 0.62 -12.27
CA GLY A 356 -6.94 0.99 -10.89
C GLY A 356 -7.87 2.04 -10.29
N ARG A 357 -8.89 2.45 -11.03
CA ARG A 357 -9.98 3.33 -10.54
C ARG A 357 -11.30 3.03 -11.23
N VAL A 358 -12.39 3.32 -10.55
CA VAL A 358 -13.77 3.33 -11.07
C VAL A 358 -14.46 4.67 -10.83
N SER A 359 -13.79 5.59 -10.13
CA SER A 359 -14.26 6.95 -9.84
C SER A 359 -13.29 8.02 -10.37
N VAL A 360 -13.74 9.25 -10.46
CA VAL A 360 -12.91 10.41 -10.79
C VAL A 360 -12.22 10.91 -9.52
N HIS A 361 -10.94 11.27 -9.62
CA HIS A 361 -10.22 12.00 -8.58
C HIS A 361 -10.44 13.51 -8.78
N ASN A 362 -11.52 14.03 -8.20
CA ASN A 362 -11.93 15.43 -8.44
C ASN A 362 -10.83 16.42 -8.08
N GLU A 363 -10.17 16.25 -6.94
CA GLU A 363 -9.08 17.11 -6.46
C GLU A 363 -7.88 17.09 -7.42
N GLY A 364 -7.58 15.91 -7.99
CA GLY A 364 -6.53 15.77 -9.01
C GLY A 364 -6.89 16.43 -10.33
N VAL A 365 -8.14 16.30 -10.78
CA VAL A 365 -8.64 16.96 -11.99
C VAL A 365 -8.58 18.47 -11.79
N ASP A 366 -9.08 19.00 -10.69
CA ASP A 366 -9.08 20.44 -10.37
C ASP A 366 -7.65 21.01 -10.30
N LEU A 367 -6.70 20.24 -9.73
CA LEU A 367 -5.29 20.64 -9.70
C LEU A 367 -4.72 20.78 -11.12
N ILE A 368 -4.92 19.77 -11.96
CA ILE A 368 -4.36 19.76 -13.32
C ILE A 368 -5.06 20.81 -14.20
N MET A 369 -6.36 21.03 -14.04
CA MET A 369 -7.06 22.10 -14.75
C MET A 369 -6.48 23.48 -14.40
N LYS A 370 -6.31 23.80 -13.11
CA LYS A 370 -5.72 25.06 -12.66
C LYS A 370 -4.29 25.24 -13.18
N TRP A 371 -3.50 24.16 -13.14
CA TRP A 371 -2.14 24.21 -13.66
C TRP A 371 -2.09 24.48 -15.16
N ILE A 372 -2.93 23.82 -15.96
CA ILE A 372 -3.00 24.07 -17.42
C ILE A 372 -3.48 25.48 -17.72
N ASP A 373 -4.45 26.00 -16.97
CA ASP A 373 -4.98 27.38 -17.17
C ASP A 373 -3.93 28.45 -16.82
N ASP A 374 -2.93 28.12 -15.98
CA ASP A 374 -1.78 28.98 -15.63
C ASP A 374 -0.61 28.87 -16.62
N LEU A 375 -0.57 27.85 -17.49
CA LEU A 375 0.44 27.72 -18.55
C LEU A 375 0.25 28.84 -19.62
N LYS A 376 1.40 29.38 -20.05
CA LYS A 376 1.43 30.44 -21.07
C LYS A 376 1.83 29.92 -22.43
#